data_1b84285f982080b41a16e75467fbb9cf
#
_entry.id   1b84285f982080b41a16e75467fbb9cf
#
_cell.length_a   1.000
_cell.length_b   1.000
_cell.length_c   1.000
_cell.angle_alpha   90.00
_cell.angle_beta   90.00
_cell.angle_gamma   90.00
#
_symmetry.space_group_name_H-M   'P 1'
#
loop_
_entity.id
_entity.type
_entity.pdbx_description
1 polymer ?
#
loop_
_entity_poly.entity_id
_entity_poly.type
_entity_poly.pdbx_seq_one_letter_code
_entity_poly.pdbx_strand_id
1 'polypeptide(L)'
;MKQILSFDEPTATQPGLTGGKGANLSILTQRHFPVPRGFVITVPVYHEFIRGAADLSARVAALPFENAAALRKAGAALQARLSQLPLPPEAAAGIRKQLGHFPRGTAFSVRSSSTMEDLASAAFAGQHETFLNVVGVEEVLDRVRGCFVSLWADRAIAYRHQQGFDHNLAAMAVVVQEMVQSETAGVGFSINPVNGELGEMVINANFGLGESVVSGEGGVDQWILDKSTLAVRSASIAHKSRRIVSAASGTCEVHSPVLEAAQPSLTDAQLAALAELLRQVETSYAFPQDIEWAFADGTLWLLQSRPVTTIPPRWTRDESAERFPNVITPLTWDFVESGFHRSLHHSFDLLGFPSFAGKWFSMSGQYIYGNQNAVELYARRAPFAVRSLDELRSAIPQLRQQFAWAQELPIAWLRDLDH
;
A
#
# COMPACT_ATOMS: atom_id res chain seq x y z
N MET A 1 -18.30 -13.76 -13.61
CA MET A 1 -16.91 -13.32 -13.38
C MET A 1 -16.15 -14.44 -12.69
N LYS A 2 -14.84 -14.56 -12.94
CA LYS A 2 -14.01 -15.58 -12.30
C LYS A 2 -13.90 -15.30 -10.80
N GLN A 3 -14.18 -16.28 -9.95
CA GLN A 3 -14.24 -16.12 -8.49
C GLN A 3 -12.85 -16.18 -7.84
N ILE A 4 -11.89 -16.85 -8.50
CA ILE A 4 -10.52 -17.02 -8.02
C ILE A 4 -9.57 -16.76 -9.18
N LEU A 5 -8.51 -15.99 -8.92
CA LEU A 5 -7.48 -15.62 -9.88
C LEU A 5 -6.11 -15.93 -9.31
N SER A 6 -5.26 -16.65 -10.07
CA SER A 6 -3.83 -16.74 -9.76
C SER A 6 -3.14 -15.41 -10.01
N PHE A 7 -2.01 -15.13 -9.35
CA PHE A 7 -1.29 -13.86 -9.50
C PHE A 7 -0.77 -13.61 -10.93
N ASP A 8 -0.53 -14.66 -11.70
CA ASP A 8 -0.07 -14.59 -13.09
C ASP A 8 -1.18 -14.29 -14.10
N GLU A 9 -2.45 -14.28 -13.69
CA GLU A 9 -3.57 -13.97 -14.58
C GLU A 9 -3.68 -12.47 -14.85
N PRO A 10 -3.78 -12.01 -16.12
CA PRO A 10 -3.80 -10.58 -16.44
C PRO A 10 -4.89 -9.78 -15.71
N THR A 11 -6.07 -10.37 -15.52
CA THR A 11 -7.19 -9.71 -14.82
C THR A 11 -6.96 -9.54 -13.31
N ALA A 12 -5.99 -10.28 -12.73
CA ALA A 12 -5.67 -10.17 -11.30
C ALA A 12 -5.00 -8.83 -10.93
N THR A 13 -4.55 -8.06 -11.90
CA THR A 13 -3.97 -6.71 -11.69
C THR A 13 -5.00 -5.60 -11.49
N GLN A 14 -6.30 -5.91 -11.54
CA GLN A 14 -7.38 -4.94 -11.43
C GLN A 14 -7.78 -4.73 -9.95
N PRO A 15 -7.51 -3.55 -9.32
CA PRO A 15 -7.79 -3.34 -7.90
C PRO A 15 -9.28 -3.46 -7.53
N GLY A 16 -10.18 -3.09 -8.44
CA GLY A 16 -11.64 -3.27 -8.26
C GLY A 16 -12.07 -4.73 -8.16
N LEU A 17 -11.24 -5.67 -8.60
CA LEU A 17 -11.53 -7.10 -8.60
C LEU A 17 -10.76 -7.85 -7.50
N THR A 18 -9.53 -7.45 -7.22
CA THR A 18 -8.59 -8.17 -6.34
C THR A 18 -8.15 -7.37 -5.11
N GLY A 19 -8.65 -6.13 -4.96
CA GLY A 19 -8.20 -5.20 -3.91
C GLY A 19 -6.76 -4.71 -4.18
N GLY A 20 -6.27 -3.79 -3.35
CA GLY A 20 -4.96 -3.19 -3.52
C GLY A 20 -3.81 -4.21 -3.40
N LYS A 21 -3.80 -5.02 -2.32
CA LYS A 21 -2.74 -6.03 -2.11
C LYS A 21 -2.72 -7.09 -3.21
N GLY A 22 -3.91 -7.62 -3.59
CA GLY A 22 -4.01 -8.64 -4.63
C GLY A 22 -3.54 -8.14 -5.99
N ALA A 23 -3.94 -6.92 -6.37
CA ALA A 23 -3.51 -6.29 -7.61
C ALA A 23 -1.98 -6.05 -7.64
N ASN A 24 -1.41 -5.51 -6.55
CA ASN A 24 0.03 -5.25 -6.47
C ASN A 24 0.86 -6.55 -6.52
N LEU A 25 0.48 -7.61 -5.79
CA LEU A 25 1.16 -8.90 -5.86
C LEU A 25 1.09 -9.49 -7.28
N SER A 26 -0.05 -9.36 -7.95
CA SER A 26 -0.21 -9.82 -9.33
C SER A 26 0.65 -9.02 -10.31
N ILE A 27 0.73 -7.69 -10.16
CA ILE A 27 1.62 -6.83 -10.97
C ILE A 27 3.08 -7.26 -10.76
N LEU A 28 3.52 -7.44 -9.52
CA LEU A 28 4.88 -7.86 -9.20
C LEU A 28 5.21 -9.24 -9.79
N THR A 29 4.29 -10.21 -9.66
CA THR A 29 4.45 -11.54 -10.24
C THR A 29 4.60 -11.50 -11.76
N GLN A 30 3.75 -10.71 -12.46
CA GLN A 30 3.79 -10.57 -13.92
C GLN A 30 5.02 -9.79 -14.40
N ARG A 31 5.64 -9.01 -13.53
CA ARG A 31 6.94 -8.34 -13.76
C ARG A 31 8.13 -9.18 -13.32
N HIS A 32 7.91 -10.45 -12.99
CA HIS A 32 8.93 -11.44 -12.62
C HIS A 32 9.73 -11.10 -11.35
N PHE A 33 9.15 -10.34 -10.42
CA PHE A 33 9.72 -10.19 -9.08
C PHE A 33 9.57 -11.50 -8.28
N PRO A 34 10.45 -11.74 -7.30
CA PRO A 34 10.45 -12.98 -6.50
C PRO A 34 9.29 -12.98 -5.49
N VAL A 35 8.07 -13.10 -5.98
CA VAL A 35 6.84 -13.16 -5.17
C VAL A 35 6.50 -14.63 -4.90
N PRO A 36 6.21 -15.04 -3.65
CA PRO A 36 5.71 -16.37 -3.35
C PRO A 36 4.40 -16.65 -4.09
N ARG A 37 4.20 -17.90 -4.52
CA ARG A 37 3.00 -18.29 -5.26
C ARG A 37 1.73 -18.05 -4.45
N GLY A 38 0.65 -17.74 -5.16
CA GLY A 38 -0.63 -17.51 -4.51
C GLY A 38 -1.76 -17.22 -5.50
N PHE A 39 -2.92 -16.93 -4.93
CA PHE A 39 -4.12 -16.59 -5.66
C PHE A 39 -4.99 -15.60 -4.86
N VAL A 40 -5.93 -14.99 -5.55
CA VAL A 40 -6.88 -14.02 -4.96
C VAL A 40 -8.30 -14.56 -5.08
N ILE A 41 -9.02 -14.53 -3.97
CA ILE A 41 -10.47 -14.67 -3.94
C ILE A 41 -11.04 -13.28 -4.24
N THR A 42 -11.80 -13.15 -5.33
CA THR A 42 -12.19 -11.87 -5.90
C THR A 42 -13.36 -11.20 -5.19
N VAL A 43 -13.50 -9.90 -5.37
CA VAL A 43 -14.59 -9.07 -4.82
C VAL A 43 -16.00 -9.63 -5.10
N PRO A 44 -16.32 -10.19 -6.29
CA PRO A 44 -17.59 -10.85 -6.52
C PRO A 44 -17.95 -11.94 -5.51
N VAL A 45 -16.97 -12.69 -4.98
CA VAL A 45 -17.21 -13.71 -3.93
C VAL A 45 -17.65 -13.06 -2.62
N TYR A 46 -17.04 -11.93 -2.25
CA TYR A 46 -17.48 -11.16 -1.10
C TYR A 46 -18.94 -10.67 -1.26
N HIS A 47 -19.28 -10.13 -2.42
CA HIS A 47 -20.66 -9.69 -2.67
C HIS A 47 -21.65 -10.84 -2.61
N GLU A 48 -21.28 -12.04 -3.06
CA GLU A 48 -22.11 -13.22 -2.93
C GLU A 48 -22.24 -13.66 -1.47
N PHE A 49 -21.13 -13.65 -0.71
CA PHE A 49 -21.11 -13.97 0.72
C PHE A 49 -22.06 -13.09 1.54
N ILE A 50 -22.00 -11.75 1.36
CA ILE A 50 -22.83 -10.83 2.14
C ILE A 50 -24.31 -10.86 1.77
N ARG A 51 -24.71 -11.42 0.62
CA ARG A 51 -26.13 -11.65 0.29
C ARG A 51 -26.83 -12.54 1.32
N GLY A 52 -26.09 -13.41 2.01
CA GLY A 52 -26.59 -14.18 3.14
C GLY A 52 -27.05 -13.34 4.34
N ALA A 53 -26.70 -12.04 4.38
CA ALA A 53 -27.14 -11.07 5.39
C ALA A 53 -27.97 -9.96 4.73
N ALA A 54 -29.16 -10.28 4.24
CA ALA A 54 -30.04 -9.36 3.50
C ALA A 54 -30.37 -8.05 4.25
N ASP A 55 -30.30 -8.06 5.59
CA ASP A 55 -30.53 -6.90 6.47
C ASP A 55 -29.27 -6.11 6.81
N LEU A 56 -28.11 -6.41 6.19
CA LEU A 56 -26.84 -5.80 6.51
C LEU A 56 -26.85 -4.26 6.37
N SER A 57 -27.31 -3.73 5.24
CA SER A 57 -27.39 -2.28 5.00
C SER A 57 -28.26 -1.56 6.03
N ALA A 58 -29.41 -2.15 6.39
CA ALA A 58 -30.28 -1.57 7.43
C ALA A 58 -29.61 -1.57 8.81
N ARG A 59 -28.88 -2.63 9.16
CA ARG A 59 -28.13 -2.70 10.42
C ARG A 59 -27.00 -1.70 10.47
N VAL A 60 -26.28 -1.52 9.37
CA VAL A 60 -25.18 -0.55 9.27
C VAL A 60 -25.72 0.87 9.39
N ALA A 61 -26.85 1.19 8.76
CA ALA A 61 -27.48 2.49 8.88
C ALA A 61 -27.98 2.80 10.31
N ALA A 62 -28.26 1.77 11.11
CA ALA A 62 -28.71 1.89 12.50
C ALA A 62 -27.55 1.89 13.53
N LEU A 63 -26.27 1.91 13.10
CA LEU A 63 -25.14 1.89 14.02
C LEU A 63 -25.05 3.21 14.82
N PRO A 64 -24.76 3.11 16.13
CA PRO A 64 -24.69 4.27 17.02
C PRO A 64 -23.33 4.99 16.95
N PHE A 65 -23.05 5.69 15.87
CA PHE A 65 -21.74 6.33 15.61
C PHE A 65 -21.32 7.35 16.66
N GLU A 66 -22.28 8.01 17.32
CA GLU A 66 -22.02 9.00 18.37
C GLU A 66 -21.56 8.39 19.69
N ASN A 67 -21.67 7.06 19.86
CA ASN A 67 -21.31 6.37 21.10
C ASN A 67 -20.34 5.21 20.82
N ALA A 68 -19.06 5.42 21.10
CA ALA A 68 -18.00 4.45 20.81
C ALA A 68 -18.21 3.08 21.50
N ALA A 69 -18.74 3.04 22.73
CA ALA A 69 -18.99 1.78 23.43
C ALA A 69 -20.17 1.02 22.81
N ALA A 70 -21.24 1.71 22.46
CA ALA A 70 -22.38 1.13 21.76
C ALA A 70 -22.01 0.68 20.35
N LEU A 71 -21.22 1.46 19.61
CA LEU A 71 -20.70 1.09 18.29
C LEU A 71 -19.86 -0.19 18.35
N ARG A 72 -18.96 -0.31 19.33
CA ARG A 72 -18.16 -1.52 19.54
C ARG A 72 -19.03 -2.76 19.76
N LYS A 73 -20.05 -2.64 20.63
CA LYS A 73 -21.00 -3.73 20.89
C LYS A 73 -21.80 -4.12 19.64
N ALA A 74 -22.28 -3.13 18.91
CA ALA A 74 -23.05 -3.36 17.67
C ALA A 74 -22.18 -3.95 16.56
N GLY A 75 -20.94 -3.48 16.40
CA GLY A 75 -19.95 -4.03 15.47
C GLY A 75 -19.62 -5.49 15.78
N ALA A 76 -19.36 -5.82 17.07
CA ALA A 76 -19.11 -7.20 17.47
C ALA A 76 -20.32 -8.12 17.20
N ALA A 77 -21.54 -7.66 17.44
CA ALA A 77 -22.75 -8.42 17.11
C ALA A 77 -22.90 -8.65 15.60
N LEU A 78 -22.57 -7.66 14.79
CA LEU A 78 -22.56 -7.76 13.34
C LEU A 78 -21.52 -8.77 12.85
N GLN A 79 -20.30 -8.71 13.36
CA GLN A 79 -19.24 -9.67 13.04
C GLN A 79 -19.63 -11.10 13.43
N ALA A 80 -20.17 -11.30 14.65
CA ALA A 80 -20.62 -12.61 15.11
C ALA A 80 -21.69 -13.21 14.18
N ARG A 81 -22.61 -12.40 13.68
CA ARG A 81 -23.62 -12.84 12.70
C ARG A 81 -22.99 -13.22 11.36
N LEU A 82 -22.12 -12.36 10.82
CA LEU A 82 -21.47 -12.63 9.53
C LEU A 82 -20.57 -13.86 9.59
N SER A 83 -19.94 -14.13 10.72
CA SER A 83 -19.10 -15.32 10.93
C SER A 83 -19.89 -16.64 10.83
N GLN A 84 -21.21 -16.61 10.99
CA GLN A 84 -22.06 -17.81 10.83
C GLN A 84 -22.47 -18.07 9.38
N LEU A 85 -22.22 -17.13 8.48
CA LEU A 85 -22.55 -17.33 7.06
C LEU A 85 -21.56 -18.32 6.44
N PRO A 86 -22.06 -19.28 5.63
CA PRO A 86 -21.18 -20.14 4.86
C PRO A 86 -20.53 -19.35 3.73
N LEU A 87 -19.32 -19.74 3.33
CA LEU A 87 -18.77 -19.27 2.07
C LEU A 87 -19.62 -19.79 0.90
N PRO A 88 -19.72 -19.03 -0.20
CA PRO A 88 -20.40 -19.51 -1.40
C PRO A 88 -19.83 -20.87 -1.84
N PRO A 89 -20.69 -21.89 -2.11
CA PRO A 89 -20.23 -23.26 -2.36
C PRO A 89 -19.25 -23.37 -3.54
N GLU A 90 -19.49 -22.62 -4.62
CA GLU A 90 -18.60 -22.59 -5.79
C GLU A 90 -17.23 -21.98 -5.45
N ALA A 91 -17.20 -20.91 -4.66
CA ALA A 91 -15.97 -20.30 -4.20
C ALA A 91 -15.18 -21.25 -3.30
N ALA A 92 -15.85 -21.90 -2.35
CA ALA A 92 -15.22 -22.91 -1.48
C ALA A 92 -14.63 -24.07 -2.28
N ALA A 93 -15.35 -24.58 -3.28
CA ALA A 93 -14.85 -25.63 -4.19
C ALA A 93 -13.65 -25.12 -5.01
N GLY A 94 -13.70 -23.90 -5.52
CA GLY A 94 -12.60 -23.28 -6.24
C GLY A 94 -11.35 -23.09 -5.38
N ILE A 95 -11.50 -22.64 -4.13
CA ILE A 95 -10.38 -22.51 -3.17
C ILE A 95 -9.72 -23.90 -2.93
N ARG A 96 -10.53 -24.93 -2.66
CA ARG A 96 -10.02 -26.30 -2.49
C ARG A 96 -9.24 -26.78 -3.71
N LYS A 97 -9.73 -26.48 -4.92
CA LYS A 97 -9.04 -26.82 -6.17
C LYS A 97 -7.70 -26.10 -6.28
N GLN A 98 -7.64 -24.80 -5.98
CA GLN A 98 -6.38 -24.05 -6.04
C GLN A 98 -5.37 -24.55 -5.01
N LEU A 99 -5.80 -24.81 -3.78
CA LEU A 99 -4.94 -25.37 -2.74
C LEU A 99 -4.38 -26.75 -3.12
N GLY A 100 -5.11 -27.52 -3.92
CA GLY A 100 -4.65 -28.80 -4.47
C GLY A 100 -3.43 -28.71 -5.40
N HIS A 101 -3.08 -27.53 -5.90
CA HIS A 101 -1.87 -27.29 -6.69
C HIS A 101 -0.60 -27.09 -5.85
N PHE A 102 -0.74 -27.00 -4.52
CA PHE A 102 0.38 -26.89 -3.59
C PHE A 102 0.66 -28.24 -2.90
N PRO A 103 1.91 -28.47 -2.48
CA PRO A 103 2.25 -29.65 -1.68
C PRO A 103 1.37 -29.78 -0.43
N ARG A 104 1.12 -31.01 0.01
CA ARG A 104 0.41 -31.23 1.27
C ARG A 104 1.20 -30.65 2.44
N GLY A 105 0.51 -29.95 3.34
CA GLY A 105 1.14 -29.32 4.50
C GLY A 105 1.73 -27.94 4.22
N THR A 106 1.61 -27.41 2.97
CA THR A 106 1.98 -26.01 2.69
C THR A 106 1.22 -25.08 3.64
N ALA A 107 1.96 -24.21 4.29
CA ALA A 107 1.40 -23.11 5.08
C ALA A 107 1.10 -21.91 4.17
N PHE A 108 0.10 -21.14 4.53
CA PHE A 108 -0.31 -19.95 3.78
C PHE A 108 -0.41 -18.73 4.70
N SER A 109 -0.20 -17.55 4.13
CA SER A 109 -0.73 -16.29 4.65
C SER A 109 -2.08 -16.02 3.99
N VAL A 110 -3.10 -15.69 4.79
CA VAL A 110 -4.43 -15.33 4.33
C VAL A 110 -4.67 -13.88 4.73
N ARG A 111 -4.74 -13.00 3.73
CA ARG A 111 -4.64 -11.54 3.93
C ARG A 111 -5.82 -10.83 3.28
N SER A 112 -6.48 -9.97 4.02
CA SER A 112 -7.50 -9.06 3.49
C SER A 112 -6.90 -8.11 2.45
N SER A 113 -7.65 -7.86 1.38
CA SER A 113 -7.29 -6.98 0.28
C SER A 113 -8.51 -6.12 -0.07
N SER A 114 -8.64 -4.99 0.59
CA SER A 114 -9.78 -4.07 0.41
C SER A 114 -9.64 -3.28 -0.88
N THR A 115 -10.77 -2.95 -1.50
CA THR A 115 -10.82 -2.04 -2.66
C THR A 115 -10.59 -0.58 -2.28
N MET A 116 -10.58 -0.27 -0.97
CA MET A 116 -10.40 1.09 -0.43
C MET A 116 -9.06 1.28 0.27
N GLU A 117 -8.18 0.28 0.30
CA GLU A 117 -6.98 0.28 1.14
C GLU A 117 -5.91 1.27 0.69
N ASP A 118 -5.77 1.49 -0.62
CA ASP A 118 -4.72 2.32 -1.22
C ASP A 118 -5.26 3.65 -1.78
N LEU A 119 -6.39 4.14 -1.26
CA LEU A 119 -6.87 5.46 -1.65
C LEU A 119 -5.94 6.55 -1.10
N ALA A 120 -5.51 7.47 -1.97
CA ALA A 120 -4.58 8.55 -1.64
C ALA A 120 -5.05 9.45 -0.47
N SER A 121 -6.36 9.44 -0.16
CA SER A 121 -6.98 10.20 0.92
C SER A 121 -7.17 9.42 2.22
N ALA A 122 -6.87 8.11 2.25
CA ALA A 122 -7.22 7.27 3.39
C ALA A 122 -6.26 6.07 3.54
N ALA A 123 -5.42 6.10 4.57
CA ALA A 123 -4.57 4.98 4.95
C ALA A 123 -5.34 4.00 5.85
N PHE A 124 -5.83 2.89 5.27
CA PHE A 124 -6.44 1.78 6.04
C PHE A 124 -5.40 0.84 6.66
N ALA A 125 -4.15 1.26 6.80
CA ALA A 125 -3.08 0.43 7.35
C ALA A 125 -3.47 -0.13 8.73
N GLY A 126 -3.32 -1.44 8.90
CA GLY A 126 -3.61 -2.14 10.17
C GLY A 126 -5.10 -2.28 10.53
N GLN A 127 -6.04 -1.89 9.65
CA GLN A 127 -7.48 -1.97 9.93
C GLN A 127 -8.09 -3.35 9.65
N HIS A 128 -7.42 -4.17 8.84
CA HIS A 128 -7.92 -5.46 8.37
C HIS A 128 -7.07 -6.63 8.85
N GLU A 129 -7.67 -7.83 8.86
CA GLU A 129 -7.03 -9.02 9.40
C GLU A 129 -6.00 -9.63 8.43
N THR A 130 -4.94 -10.15 9.01
CA THR A 130 -3.92 -10.98 8.37
C THR A 130 -3.72 -12.23 9.23
N PHE A 131 -3.80 -13.39 8.61
CA PHE A 131 -3.56 -14.66 9.26
C PHE A 131 -2.31 -15.30 8.65
N LEU A 132 -1.31 -15.55 9.47
CA LEU A 132 -0.06 -16.16 9.06
C LEU A 132 0.00 -17.64 9.47
N ASN A 133 0.79 -18.41 8.73
CA ASN A 133 1.06 -19.82 8.98
C ASN A 133 -0.22 -20.68 9.10
N VAL A 134 -1.16 -20.45 8.16
CA VAL A 134 -2.42 -21.18 8.08
C VAL A 134 -2.19 -22.48 7.34
N VAL A 135 -2.46 -23.62 7.99
CA VAL A 135 -2.23 -24.97 7.44
C VAL A 135 -3.54 -25.73 7.33
N GLY A 136 -3.79 -26.31 6.17
CA GLY A 136 -4.99 -27.12 5.94
C GLY A 136 -6.12 -26.36 5.26
N VAL A 137 -6.89 -27.10 4.45
CA VAL A 137 -7.91 -26.52 3.56
C VAL A 137 -9.04 -25.86 4.33
N GLU A 138 -9.55 -26.52 5.36
CA GLU A 138 -10.68 -25.98 6.15
C GLU A 138 -10.26 -24.74 6.94
N GLU A 139 -9.03 -24.71 7.46
CA GLU A 139 -8.50 -23.53 8.14
C GLU A 139 -8.37 -22.35 7.17
N VAL A 140 -7.87 -22.57 5.95
CA VAL A 140 -7.82 -21.51 4.93
C VAL A 140 -9.23 -20.96 4.64
N LEU A 141 -10.24 -21.83 4.49
CA LEU A 141 -11.62 -21.39 4.27
C LEU A 141 -12.16 -20.55 5.43
N ASP A 142 -11.85 -20.94 6.66
CA ASP A 142 -12.24 -20.19 7.85
C ASP A 142 -11.56 -18.81 7.90
N ARG A 143 -10.27 -18.73 7.57
CA ARG A 143 -9.53 -17.45 7.53
C ARG A 143 -10.00 -16.55 6.39
N VAL A 144 -10.37 -17.11 5.23
CA VAL A 144 -11.01 -16.34 4.15
C VAL A 144 -12.30 -15.69 4.63
N ARG A 145 -13.15 -16.44 5.35
CA ARG A 145 -14.36 -15.90 5.98
C ARG A 145 -14.00 -14.82 7.00
N GLY A 146 -12.98 -15.05 7.84
CA GLY A 146 -12.47 -14.07 8.79
C GLY A 146 -12.07 -12.75 8.13
N CYS A 147 -11.37 -12.80 6.99
CA CYS A 147 -11.04 -11.61 6.20
C CYS A 147 -12.29 -10.86 5.74
N PHE A 148 -13.32 -11.53 5.23
CA PHE A 148 -14.56 -10.88 4.82
C PHE A 148 -15.27 -10.21 6.01
N VAL A 149 -15.29 -10.87 7.16
CA VAL A 149 -15.91 -10.36 8.39
C VAL A 149 -15.14 -9.16 8.95
N SER A 150 -13.81 -9.12 8.80
CA SER A 150 -12.96 -8.03 9.30
C SER A 150 -13.30 -6.66 8.72
N LEU A 151 -13.90 -6.60 7.52
CA LEU A 151 -14.39 -5.36 6.93
C LEU A 151 -15.45 -4.66 7.80
N TRP A 152 -16.09 -5.42 8.67
CA TRP A 152 -17.15 -4.99 9.59
C TRP A 152 -16.69 -4.91 11.05
N ALA A 153 -15.39 -4.87 11.29
CA ALA A 153 -14.83 -4.55 12.60
C ALA A 153 -15.21 -3.10 13.00
N ASP A 154 -15.40 -2.86 14.29
CA ASP A 154 -15.77 -1.55 14.83
C ASP A 154 -14.82 -0.44 14.40
N ARG A 155 -13.51 -0.71 14.43
CA ARG A 155 -12.46 0.21 13.95
C ARG A 155 -12.60 0.56 12.47
N ALA A 156 -12.89 -0.44 11.60
CA ALA A 156 -13.04 -0.23 10.17
C ALA A 156 -14.35 0.52 9.83
N ILE A 157 -15.42 0.23 10.56
CA ILE A 157 -16.70 0.94 10.45
C ILE A 157 -16.54 2.40 10.91
N ALA A 158 -15.94 2.64 12.09
CA ALA A 158 -15.71 3.98 12.64
C ALA A 158 -14.87 4.83 11.69
N TYR A 159 -13.78 4.25 11.17
CA TYR A 159 -12.90 4.95 10.23
C TYR A 159 -13.64 5.37 8.95
N ARG A 160 -14.39 4.45 8.31
CA ARG A 160 -15.17 4.79 7.11
C ARG A 160 -16.19 5.90 7.40
N HIS A 161 -16.84 5.84 8.55
CA HIS A 161 -17.79 6.88 8.97
C HIS A 161 -17.12 8.24 9.12
N GLN A 162 -15.96 8.31 9.81
CA GLN A 162 -15.19 9.55 10.00
C GLN A 162 -14.71 10.14 8.67
N GLN A 163 -14.38 9.31 7.69
CA GLN A 163 -13.94 9.74 6.37
C GLN A 163 -15.11 10.03 5.41
N GLY A 164 -16.36 9.84 5.84
CA GLY A 164 -17.53 10.05 5.00
C GLY A 164 -17.71 9.02 3.87
N PHE A 165 -17.09 7.84 3.97
CA PHE A 165 -17.20 6.79 2.97
C PHE A 165 -18.53 6.01 3.14
N ASP A 166 -19.18 5.71 2.03
CA ASP A 166 -20.35 4.83 2.02
C ASP A 166 -19.93 3.40 2.37
N HIS A 167 -20.51 2.88 3.45
CA HIS A 167 -20.25 1.51 3.91
C HIS A 167 -20.65 0.45 2.88
N ASN A 168 -21.63 0.72 2.02
CA ASN A 168 -22.13 -0.22 1.00
C ASN A 168 -21.17 -0.35 -0.19
N LEU A 169 -20.27 0.61 -0.40
CA LEU A 169 -19.26 0.56 -1.45
C LEU A 169 -18.00 -0.18 -1.01
N ALA A 170 -17.85 -0.44 0.29
CA ALA A 170 -16.71 -1.18 0.80
C ALA A 170 -16.79 -2.65 0.39
N ALA A 171 -15.73 -3.13 -0.26
CA ALA A 171 -15.63 -4.51 -0.71
C ALA A 171 -14.25 -5.10 -0.39
N MET A 172 -14.20 -6.43 -0.30
CA MET A 172 -13.04 -7.19 0.13
C MET A 172 -12.73 -8.31 -0.85
N ALA A 173 -11.51 -8.34 -1.32
CA ALA A 173 -10.88 -9.54 -1.87
C ALA A 173 -9.99 -10.19 -0.79
N VAL A 174 -9.57 -11.42 -0.99
CA VAL A 174 -8.67 -12.11 -0.05
C VAL A 174 -7.51 -12.72 -0.82
N VAL A 175 -6.30 -12.39 -0.40
CA VAL A 175 -5.07 -12.98 -0.90
C VAL A 175 -4.76 -14.24 -0.09
N VAL A 176 -4.52 -15.37 -0.77
CA VAL A 176 -3.95 -16.59 -0.20
C VAL A 176 -2.60 -16.80 -0.85
N GLN A 177 -1.54 -16.66 -0.08
CA GLN A 177 -0.17 -16.72 -0.56
C GLN A 177 0.64 -17.74 0.23
N GLU A 178 1.49 -18.52 -0.45
CA GLU A 178 2.42 -19.45 0.18
C GLU A 178 3.28 -18.71 1.22
N MET A 179 3.31 -19.28 2.44
CA MET A 179 4.03 -18.69 3.56
C MET A 179 5.52 -18.91 3.43
N VAL A 180 6.29 -17.85 3.47
CA VAL A 180 7.75 -17.92 3.57
C VAL A 180 8.14 -18.15 5.02
N GLN A 181 8.86 -19.23 5.29
CA GLN A 181 9.41 -19.55 6.62
C GLN A 181 10.71 -18.75 6.82
N SER A 182 10.56 -17.47 7.11
CA SER A 182 11.69 -16.55 7.09
C SER A 182 12.65 -16.71 8.26
N GLU A 183 13.94 -16.67 7.94
CA GLU A 183 15.04 -16.53 8.90
C GLU A 183 15.17 -15.06 9.33
N THR A 184 14.99 -14.16 8.38
CA THR A 184 15.00 -12.71 8.56
C THR A 184 13.96 -12.09 7.65
N ALA A 185 13.24 -11.11 8.17
CA ALA A 185 12.23 -10.38 7.41
C ALA A 185 12.13 -8.91 7.87
N GLY A 186 11.46 -8.11 7.08
CA GLY A 186 11.29 -6.71 7.43
C GLY A 186 10.58 -5.87 6.39
N VAL A 187 10.80 -4.58 6.49
CA VAL A 187 10.28 -3.57 5.57
C VAL A 187 11.42 -2.78 4.92
N GLY A 188 11.16 -2.28 3.74
CA GLY A 188 12.11 -1.43 3.00
C GLY A 188 11.39 -0.26 2.36
N PHE A 189 11.89 0.95 2.59
CA PHE A 189 11.39 2.17 1.99
C PHE A 189 12.38 2.68 0.95
N SER A 190 11.94 2.91 -0.26
CA SER A 190 12.78 3.49 -1.30
C SER A 190 12.92 5.01 -1.22
N ILE A 191 12.46 5.59 -0.13
CA ILE A 191 12.63 6.98 0.29
C ILE A 191 12.81 6.97 1.80
N ASN A 192 13.48 7.97 2.38
CA ASN A 192 13.49 8.08 3.83
C ASN A 192 12.12 8.62 4.34
N PRO A 193 11.30 7.79 5.01
CA PRO A 193 9.94 8.17 5.40
C PRO A 193 9.91 9.18 6.55
N VAL A 194 11.05 9.43 7.23
CA VAL A 194 11.15 10.35 8.38
C VAL A 194 11.41 11.78 7.92
N ASN A 195 12.30 11.97 6.95
CA ASN A 195 12.73 13.30 6.49
C ASN A 195 12.32 13.61 5.04
N GLY A 196 11.76 12.63 4.31
CA GLY A 196 11.38 12.78 2.90
C GLY A 196 12.55 12.83 1.92
N GLU A 197 13.76 12.40 2.33
CA GLU A 197 14.94 12.40 1.46
C GLU A 197 14.81 11.33 0.37
N LEU A 198 14.64 11.78 -0.88
CA LEU A 198 14.46 10.91 -2.05
C LEU A 198 15.73 10.15 -2.45
N GLY A 199 16.91 10.67 -2.07
CA GLY A 199 18.21 10.04 -2.31
C GLY A 199 18.57 8.95 -1.31
N GLU A 200 17.69 8.64 -0.36
CA GLU A 200 17.92 7.63 0.67
C GLU A 200 16.93 6.47 0.57
N MET A 201 17.39 5.29 0.92
CA MET A 201 16.59 4.11 1.21
C MET A 201 16.70 3.77 2.68
N VAL A 202 15.61 3.29 3.29
CA VAL A 202 15.59 2.82 4.68
C VAL A 202 15.18 1.35 4.71
N ILE A 203 16.00 0.51 5.32
CA ILE A 203 15.70 -0.92 5.50
C ILE A 203 15.64 -1.19 7.00
N ASN A 204 14.53 -1.80 7.42
CA ASN A 204 14.32 -2.25 8.78
C ASN A 204 14.16 -3.77 8.80
N ALA A 205 14.84 -4.45 9.73
CA ALA A 205 14.86 -5.91 9.77
C ALA A 205 14.89 -6.46 11.19
N ASN A 206 14.36 -7.67 11.34
CA ASN A 206 14.51 -8.49 12.53
C ASN A 206 14.62 -9.98 12.11
N PHE A 207 15.10 -10.82 13.01
CA PHE A 207 15.06 -12.27 12.85
C PHE A 207 13.62 -12.81 12.89
N GLY A 208 13.36 -13.88 12.15
CA GLY A 208 12.07 -14.54 12.06
C GLY A 208 11.09 -13.83 11.11
N LEU A 209 9.82 -13.82 11.46
CA LEU A 209 8.74 -13.27 10.65
C LEU A 209 8.66 -11.74 10.76
N GLY A 210 8.22 -11.06 9.70
CA GLY A 210 8.16 -9.61 9.62
C GLY A 210 7.16 -8.92 10.57
N GLU A 211 6.29 -9.67 11.24
CA GLU A 211 5.34 -9.13 12.23
C GLU A 211 6.05 -8.32 13.32
N SER A 212 7.23 -8.76 13.78
CA SER A 212 8.02 -8.07 14.81
C SER A 212 8.52 -6.70 14.38
N VAL A 213 8.77 -6.50 13.08
CA VAL A 213 9.19 -5.22 12.53
C VAL A 213 8.01 -4.26 12.39
N VAL A 214 6.86 -4.78 11.96
CA VAL A 214 5.63 -3.98 11.78
C VAL A 214 5.04 -3.54 13.12
N SER A 215 5.08 -4.39 14.15
CA SER A 215 4.59 -4.04 15.50
C SER A 215 5.54 -3.09 16.25
N GLY A 216 6.81 -3.01 15.84
CA GLY A 216 7.84 -2.24 16.54
C GLY A 216 8.28 -2.84 17.88
N GLU A 217 7.91 -4.09 18.17
CA GLU A 217 8.26 -4.80 19.40
C GLU A 217 9.57 -5.60 19.21
N GLY A 218 10.41 -5.62 20.23
CA GLY A 218 11.56 -6.54 20.31
C GLY A 218 12.88 -6.06 19.72
N GLY A 219 12.99 -4.80 19.32
CA GLY A 219 14.18 -4.24 18.67
C GLY A 219 14.26 -4.52 17.19
N VAL A 220 14.66 -3.54 16.41
CA VAL A 220 14.70 -3.60 14.94
C VAL A 220 16.02 -3.00 14.47
N ASP A 221 16.76 -3.72 13.64
CA ASP A 221 17.91 -3.18 12.93
C ASP A 221 17.44 -2.22 11.85
N GLN A 222 18.18 -1.13 11.68
CA GLN A 222 17.91 -0.13 10.65
C GLN A 222 19.17 0.21 9.88
N TRP A 223 19.06 0.25 8.56
CA TRP A 223 20.07 0.77 7.66
C TRP A 223 19.49 1.90 6.83
N ILE A 224 20.27 2.97 6.68
CA ILE A 224 20.01 4.05 5.73
C ILE A 224 21.09 3.95 4.65
N LEU A 225 20.66 3.82 3.40
CA LEU A 225 21.56 3.66 2.26
C LEU A 225 21.41 4.85 1.30
N ASP A 226 22.51 5.18 0.63
CA ASP A 226 22.48 6.05 -0.54
C ASP A 226 21.81 5.32 -1.71
N LYS A 227 20.74 5.86 -2.26
CA LYS A 227 19.96 5.21 -3.32
C LYS A 227 20.76 5.04 -4.63
N SER A 228 21.66 5.96 -4.94
CA SER A 228 22.41 5.95 -6.20
C SER A 228 23.55 4.94 -6.19
N THR A 229 24.25 4.85 -5.06
CA THR A 229 25.44 4.00 -4.90
C THR A 229 25.18 2.70 -4.15
N LEU A 230 24.03 2.59 -3.48
CA LEU A 230 23.64 1.54 -2.54
C LEU A 230 24.59 1.40 -1.33
N ALA A 231 25.45 2.39 -1.11
CA ALA A 231 26.35 2.41 0.04
C ALA A 231 25.60 2.71 1.34
N VAL A 232 25.97 2.03 2.42
CA VAL A 232 25.41 2.27 3.75
C VAL A 232 25.91 3.62 4.26
N ARG A 233 24.99 4.56 4.51
CA ARG A 233 25.25 5.85 5.15
C ARG A 233 25.23 5.76 6.67
N SER A 234 24.31 4.94 7.19
CA SER A 234 24.13 4.74 8.63
C SER A 234 23.57 3.36 8.90
N ALA A 235 24.00 2.75 9.99
CA ALA A 235 23.46 1.49 10.51
C ALA A 235 23.23 1.62 12.01
N SER A 236 22.08 1.15 12.46
CA SER A 236 21.70 1.04 13.88
C SER A 236 21.29 -0.40 14.16
N ILE A 237 22.13 -1.14 14.84
CA ILE A 237 21.90 -2.54 15.19
C ILE A 237 21.30 -2.61 16.59
N ALA A 238 20.07 -3.10 16.68
CA ALA A 238 19.36 -3.22 17.93
C ALA A 238 19.67 -4.53 18.65
N HIS A 239 19.39 -4.58 19.95
CA HIS A 239 19.36 -5.83 20.69
C HIS A 239 18.00 -6.50 20.53
N LYS A 240 17.93 -7.51 19.66
CA LYS A 240 16.72 -8.24 19.26
C LYS A 240 16.42 -9.41 20.21
N SER A 241 15.95 -9.11 21.42
CA SER A 241 15.69 -10.12 22.46
C SER A 241 14.58 -11.10 22.12
N ARG A 242 13.70 -10.74 21.17
CA ARG A 242 12.52 -11.51 20.78
C ARG A 242 12.38 -11.53 19.26
N ARG A 243 11.84 -12.64 18.77
CA ARG A 243 11.48 -12.81 17.36
C ARG A 243 10.17 -13.58 17.25
N ILE A 244 9.43 -13.36 16.18
CA ILE A 244 8.21 -14.11 15.87
C ILE A 244 8.57 -15.22 14.90
N VAL A 245 8.10 -16.41 15.16
CA VAL A 245 8.32 -17.60 14.32
C VAL A 245 7.00 -18.33 14.05
N SER A 246 6.97 -19.16 13.02
CA SER A 246 5.83 -20.04 12.76
C SER A 246 5.70 -21.08 13.88
N ALA A 247 4.46 -21.28 14.36
CA ALA A 247 4.09 -22.36 15.28
C ALA A 247 3.47 -23.53 14.50
N ALA A 248 2.94 -24.53 15.18
CA ALA A 248 2.20 -25.63 14.52
C ALA A 248 0.95 -25.11 13.78
N SER A 249 0.34 -24.03 14.28
CA SER A 249 -0.69 -23.22 13.62
C SER A 249 -0.53 -21.79 14.10
N GLY A 250 -0.58 -20.81 13.19
CA GLY A 250 -0.33 -19.42 13.50
C GLY A 250 1.15 -19.12 13.80
N THR A 251 1.39 -18.08 14.57
CA THR A 251 2.72 -17.58 14.92
C THR A 251 2.91 -17.57 16.45
N CYS A 252 4.14 -17.60 16.92
CA CYS A 252 4.46 -17.43 18.32
C CYS A 252 5.72 -16.59 18.51
N GLU A 253 5.76 -15.87 19.63
CA GLU A 253 6.94 -15.14 20.05
C GLU A 253 7.89 -16.07 20.78
N VAL A 254 9.18 -16.00 20.44
CA VAL A 254 10.25 -16.74 21.10
C VAL A 254 11.42 -15.82 21.44
N HIS A 255 12.19 -16.16 22.48
CA HIS A 255 13.42 -15.46 22.78
C HIS A 255 14.47 -15.75 21.71
N SER A 256 15.16 -14.70 21.26
CA SER A 256 16.34 -14.85 20.41
C SER A 256 17.49 -15.48 21.18
N PRO A 257 18.31 -16.33 20.59
CA PRO A 257 19.54 -16.79 21.19
C PRO A 257 20.42 -15.58 21.59
N VAL A 258 21.01 -15.63 22.78
CA VAL A 258 21.77 -14.48 23.35
C VAL A 258 22.88 -14.00 22.41
N LEU A 259 23.56 -14.92 21.71
CA LEU A 259 24.64 -14.59 20.77
C LEU A 259 24.12 -13.96 19.47
N GLU A 260 22.90 -14.25 19.05
CA GLU A 260 22.27 -13.67 17.85
C GLU A 260 21.64 -12.31 18.14
N ALA A 261 21.11 -12.11 19.34
CA ALA A 261 20.32 -10.92 19.68
C ALA A 261 21.00 -9.58 19.38
N ALA A 262 22.32 -9.53 19.48
CA ALA A 262 23.12 -8.34 19.21
C ALA A 262 23.80 -8.33 17.80
N GLN A 263 23.63 -9.40 17.02
CA GLN A 263 24.19 -9.47 15.67
C GLN A 263 23.29 -8.76 14.66
N PRO A 264 23.82 -8.21 13.57
CA PRO A 264 23.02 -7.74 12.46
C PRO A 264 22.13 -8.87 11.92
N SER A 265 20.86 -8.55 11.66
CA SER A 265 19.89 -9.51 11.10
C SER A 265 20.07 -9.74 9.59
N LEU A 266 20.88 -8.92 8.94
CA LEU A 266 21.27 -9.08 7.53
C LEU A 266 22.80 -9.09 7.41
N THR A 267 23.30 -9.94 6.54
CA THR A 267 24.68 -9.85 6.04
C THR A 267 24.80 -8.72 5.00
N ASP A 268 26.02 -8.23 4.73
CA ASP A 268 26.26 -7.20 3.72
C ASP A 268 25.76 -7.63 2.33
N ALA A 269 25.91 -8.90 1.97
CA ALA A 269 25.45 -9.44 0.70
C ALA A 269 23.90 -9.45 0.61
N GLN A 270 23.21 -9.82 1.69
CA GLN A 270 21.75 -9.77 1.76
C GLN A 270 21.22 -8.33 1.71
N LEU A 271 21.89 -7.41 2.43
CA LEU A 271 21.55 -5.99 2.42
C LEU A 271 21.68 -5.39 1.01
N ALA A 272 22.77 -5.69 0.30
CA ALA A 272 23.01 -5.24 -1.07
C ALA A 272 21.95 -5.81 -2.04
N ALA A 273 21.64 -7.10 -1.94
CA ALA A 273 20.62 -7.73 -2.77
C ALA A 273 19.22 -7.13 -2.54
N LEU A 274 18.87 -6.85 -1.28
CA LEU A 274 17.60 -6.23 -0.91
C LEU A 274 17.51 -4.77 -1.38
N ALA A 275 18.57 -3.99 -1.24
CA ALA A 275 18.63 -2.62 -1.72
C ALA A 275 18.45 -2.55 -3.24
N GLU A 276 19.08 -3.47 -3.98
CA GLU A 276 18.90 -3.56 -5.44
C GLU A 276 17.46 -3.96 -5.81
N LEU A 277 16.86 -4.93 -5.11
CA LEU A 277 15.46 -5.28 -5.31
C LEU A 277 14.53 -4.09 -5.08
N LEU A 278 14.72 -3.35 -3.98
CA LEU A 278 13.93 -2.17 -3.64
C LEU A 278 14.04 -1.08 -4.72
N ARG A 279 15.24 -0.86 -5.27
CA ARG A 279 15.49 0.07 -6.37
C ARG A 279 14.76 -0.35 -7.64
N GLN A 280 14.77 -1.65 -7.96
CA GLN A 280 14.05 -2.21 -9.12
C GLN A 280 12.54 -2.07 -8.96
N VAL A 281 12.01 -2.31 -7.77
CA VAL A 281 10.58 -2.15 -7.48
C VAL A 281 10.16 -0.68 -7.66
N GLU A 282 10.91 0.28 -7.07
CA GLU A 282 10.63 1.71 -7.28
C GLU A 282 10.66 2.10 -8.77
N THR A 283 11.68 1.64 -9.49
CA THR A 283 11.82 1.90 -10.93
C THR A 283 10.61 1.36 -11.70
N SER A 284 10.15 0.17 -11.35
CA SER A 284 9.01 -0.50 -11.97
C SER A 284 7.68 0.23 -11.77
N TYR A 285 7.49 0.86 -10.61
CA TYR A 285 6.30 1.67 -10.31
C TYR A 285 6.47 3.16 -10.64
N ALA A 286 7.70 3.58 -10.92
CA ALA A 286 8.09 4.99 -11.09
C ALA A 286 7.62 5.88 -9.91
N PHE A 287 7.53 5.37 -8.71
CA PHE A 287 7.12 6.07 -7.49
C PHE A 287 7.72 5.39 -6.26
N PRO A 288 8.07 6.15 -5.19
CA PRO A 288 8.60 5.56 -3.97
C PRO A 288 7.73 4.45 -3.41
N GLN A 289 8.36 3.36 -3.02
CA GLN A 289 7.70 2.15 -2.56
C GLN A 289 8.08 1.81 -1.13
N ASP A 290 7.11 1.26 -0.42
CA ASP A 290 7.22 0.55 0.85
C ASP A 290 7.03 -0.93 0.52
N ILE A 291 8.04 -1.77 0.81
CA ILE A 291 8.00 -3.20 0.56
C ILE A 291 8.08 -4.01 1.85
N GLU A 292 7.39 -5.14 1.87
CA GLU A 292 7.61 -6.22 2.83
C GLU A 292 8.43 -7.30 2.14
N TRP A 293 9.45 -7.79 2.82
CA TRP A 293 10.40 -8.76 2.27
C TRP A 293 10.78 -9.82 3.30
N ALA A 294 11.32 -10.95 2.83
CA ALA A 294 11.84 -12.00 3.67
C ALA A 294 13.00 -12.75 3.02
N PHE A 295 13.96 -13.23 3.82
CA PHE A 295 14.94 -14.21 3.42
C PHE A 295 14.58 -15.58 4.02
N ALA A 296 14.61 -16.60 3.20
CA ALA A 296 14.47 -17.99 3.60
C ALA A 296 15.34 -18.87 2.69
N ASP A 297 16.11 -19.78 3.27
CA ASP A 297 17.01 -20.69 2.55
C ASP A 297 17.89 -19.97 1.52
N GLY A 298 18.44 -18.81 1.89
CA GLY A 298 19.26 -17.96 1.04
C GLY A 298 18.52 -17.24 -0.09
N THR A 299 17.22 -17.39 -0.20
CA THR A 299 16.38 -16.74 -1.22
C THR A 299 15.69 -15.49 -0.67
N LEU A 300 15.79 -14.39 -1.41
CA LEU A 300 15.06 -13.16 -1.12
C LEU A 300 13.65 -13.21 -1.75
N TRP A 301 12.64 -12.96 -0.95
CA TRP A 301 11.24 -12.91 -1.35
C TRP A 301 10.64 -11.53 -1.15
N LEU A 302 9.83 -11.09 -2.11
CA LEU A 302 9.04 -9.88 -2.05
C LEU A 302 7.59 -10.25 -1.64
N LEU A 303 7.19 -9.87 -0.44
CA LEU A 303 5.91 -10.29 0.15
C LEU A 303 4.77 -9.32 -0.11
N GLN A 304 5.10 -8.03 -0.27
CA GLN A 304 4.15 -6.96 -0.60
C GLN A 304 4.92 -5.74 -1.12
N SER A 305 4.24 -4.91 -1.92
CA SER A 305 4.68 -3.54 -2.23
C SER A 305 3.48 -2.61 -2.23
N ARG A 306 3.68 -1.39 -1.77
CA ARG A 306 2.70 -0.31 -1.84
C ARG A 306 3.40 1.04 -2.05
N PRO A 307 2.74 2.01 -2.70
CA PRO A 307 3.29 3.35 -2.81
C PRO A 307 3.38 4.01 -1.43
N VAL A 308 4.45 4.79 -1.21
CA VAL A 308 4.57 5.63 -0.01
C VAL A 308 3.68 6.86 -0.18
N THR A 309 2.50 6.85 0.41
CA THR A 309 1.48 7.90 0.23
C THR A 309 1.72 9.12 1.12
N THR A 310 2.39 8.94 2.27
CA THR A 310 2.69 10.03 3.20
C THR A 310 4.18 10.33 3.17
N ILE A 311 4.55 11.36 2.40
CA ILE A 311 5.94 11.78 2.25
C ILE A 311 6.11 13.14 2.94
N PRO A 312 7.02 13.25 3.96
CA PRO A 312 7.29 14.53 4.60
C PRO A 312 7.73 15.58 3.58
N PRO A 313 7.23 16.80 3.68
CA PRO A 313 7.62 17.87 2.76
C PRO A 313 9.05 18.32 3.02
N ARG A 314 9.81 18.55 1.95
CA ARG A 314 11.13 19.20 1.99
C ARG A 314 10.95 20.65 1.53
N TRP A 315 10.95 21.56 2.46
CA TRP A 315 10.69 22.96 2.22
C TRP A 315 11.96 23.68 1.76
N THR A 316 11.95 24.25 0.55
CA THR A 316 13.05 25.03 -0.01
C THR A 316 12.59 26.38 -0.52
N ARG A 317 13.55 27.34 -0.66
CA ARG A 317 13.31 28.63 -1.29
C ARG A 317 13.60 28.62 -2.79
N ASP A 318 14.20 27.56 -3.34
CA ASP A 318 14.76 27.54 -4.69
C ASP A 318 13.74 27.94 -5.76
N GLU A 319 12.61 27.25 -5.81
CA GLU A 319 11.55 27.57 -6.78
C GLU A 319 10.57 28.63 -6.28
N SER A 320 10.35 28.71 -4.95
CA SER A 320 9.42 29.66 -4.37
C SER A 320 9.93 31.10 -4.36
N ALA A 321 11.26 31.31 -4.34
CA ALA A 321 11.84 32.63 -4.36
C ALA A 321 11.57 33.41 -5.66
N GLU A 322 11.43 32.72 -6.79
CA GLU A 322 11.07 33.34 -8.05
C GLU A 322 9.62 33.87 -8.05
N ARG A 323 8.70 33.11 -7.44
CA ARG A 323 7.27 33.45 -7.37
C ARG A 323 6.95 34.42 -6.22
N PHE A 324 7.63 34.26 -5.10
CA PHE A 324 7.43 35.01 -3.87
C PHE A 324 8.77 35.55 -3.35
N PRO A 325 9.39 36.51 -4.06
CA PRO A 325 10.72 37.04 -3.70
C PRO A 325 10.74 37.76 -2.37
N ASN A 326 9.64 38.43 -2.02
CA ASN A 326 9.51 39.27 -0.83
C ASN A 326 8.75 38.57 0.29
N VAL A 327 8.81 39.14 1.47
CA VAL A 327 8.03 38.72 2.63
C VAL A 327 6.52 38.92 2.38
N ILE A 328 5.74 38.00 2.87
CA ILE A 328 4.27 38.02 2.81
C ILE A 328 3.75 38.06 4.24
N THR A 329 2.78 38.95 4.53
CA THR A 329 2.19 39.02 5.85
C THR A 329 1.40 37.74 6.15
N PRO A 330 1.36 37.24 7.40
CA PRO A 330 0.55 36.10 7.78
C PRO A 330 -0.91 36.22 7.34
N LEU A 331 -1.50 37.42 7.51
CA LEU A 331 -2.88 37.67 7.10
C LEU A 331 -3.10 37.47 5.59
N THR A 332 -2.17 37.97 4.76
CA THR A 332 -2.24 37.76 3.30
C THR A 332 -2.13 36.31 2.94
N TRP A 333 -1.22 35.56 3.60
CA TRP A 333 -1.04 34.15 3.36
C TRP A 333 -2.27 33.33 3.75
N ASP A 334 -2.83 33.53 4.95
CA ASP A 334 -4.05 32.85 5.41
C ASP A 334 -5.22 33.07 4.44
N PHE A 335 -5.31 34.27 3.84
CA PHE A 335 -6.35 34.56 2.87
C PHE A 335 -6.14 33.81 1.53
N VAL A 336 -4.91 33.73 1.03
CA VAL A 336 -4.63 33.19 -0.31
C VAL A 336 -4.32 31.69 -0.30
N GLU A 337 -3.80 31.12 0.80
CA GLU A 337 -3.26 29.76 0.86
C GLU A 337 -4.24 28.72 0.34
N SER A 338 -5.44 28.69 0.87
CA SER A 338 -6.43 27.64 0.54
C SER A 338 -6.92 27.73 -0.91
N GLY A 339 -7.11 28.94 -1.41
CA GLY A 339 -7.52 29.18 -2.80
C GLY A 339 -6.41 28.83 -3.79
N PHE A 340 -5.18 29.17 -3.44
CA PHE A 340 -4.00 28.90 -4.25
C PHE A 340 -3.73 27.39 -4.38
N HIS A 341 -3.77 26.64 -3.26
CA HIS A 341 -3.59 25.18 -3.30
C HIS A 341 -4.71 24.49 -4.07
N ARG A 342 -5.97 24.88 -3.86
CA ARG A 342 -7.10 24.30 -4.65
C ARG A 342 -6.94 24.56 -6.14
N SER A 343 -6.52 25.74 -6.53
CA SER A 343 -6.28 26.08 -7.93
C SER A 343 -5.15 25.24 -8.54
N LEU A 344 -4.03 25.06 -7.80
CA LEU A 344 -2.92 24.23 -8.25
C LEU A 344 -3.33 22.75 -8.38
N HIS A 345 -3.97 22.19 -7.36
CA HIS A 345 -4.42 20.79 -7.40
C HIS A 345 -5.38 20.58 -8.57
N HIS A 346 -6.37 21.46 -8.73
CA HIS A 346 -7.30 21.37 -9.85
C HIS A 346 -6.58 21.47 -11.22
N SER A 347 -5.62 22.37 -11.36
CA SER A 347 -4.84 22.50 -12.59
C SER A 347 -4.01 21.24 -12.89
N PHE A 348 -3.37 20.67 -11.88
CA PHE A 348 -2.60 19.42 -12.04
C PHE A 348 -3.50 18.21 -12.34
N ASP A 349 -4.65 18.12 -11.70
CA ASP A 349 -5.64 17.07 -11.99
C ASP A 349 -6.13 17.16 -13.45
N LEU A 350 -6.44 18.39 -13.93
CA LEU A 350 -6.81 18.62 -15.32
C LEU A 350 -5.70 18.27 -16.32
N LEU A 351 -4.44 18.43 -15.93
CA LEU A 351 -3.27 18.07 -16.74
C LEU A 351 -2.91 16.59 -16.64
N GLY A 352 -3.63 15.81 -15.82
CA GLY A 352 -3.41 14.37 -15.63
C GLY A 352 -2.16 14.02 -14.82
N PHE A 353 -1.68 14.94 -13.99
CA PHE A 353 -0.62 14.64 -13.03
C PHE A 353 -1.11 13.67 -11.96
N PRO A 354 -0.22 12.88 -11.34
CA PRO A 354 -0.57 12.09 -10.17
C PRO A 354 -1.19 12.96 -9.07
N SER A 355 -2.27 12.49 -8.45
CA SER A 355 -2.92 13.19 -7.36
C SER A 355 -1.96 13.37 -6.17
N PHE A 356 -1.92 14.58 -5.62
CA PHE A 356 -1.10 14.95 -4.47
C PHE A 356 -1.97 15.63 -3.41
N ALA A 357 -2.12 15.00 -2.25
CA ALA A 357 -2.96 15.50 -1.16
C ALA A 357 -2.26 16.52 -0.24
N GLY A 358 -0.96 16.76 -0.42
CA GLY A 358 -0.16 17.65 0.43
C GLY A 358 -0.16 19.12 0.00
N LYS A 359 0.60 19.92 0.73
CA LYS A 359 0.81 21.35 0.40
C LYS A 359 1.99 21.52 -0.55
N TRP A 360 1.79 22.28 -1.62
CA TRP A 360 2.85 22.71 -2.55
C TRP A 360 3.74 23.78 -1.96
N PHE A 361 3.14 24.67 -1.15
CA PHE A 361 3.82 25.80 -0.52
C PHE A 361 3.44 25.92 0.95
N SER A 362 4.35 26.47 1.75
CA SER A 362 4.12 26.79 3.15
C SER A 362 4.85 28.07 3.51
N MET A 363 4.44 28.74 4.58
CA MET A 363 5.09 29.96 5.06
C MET A 363 5.84 29.70 6.36
N SER A 364 7.07 30.20 6.43
CA SER A 364 7.87 30.24 7.66
C SER A 364 8.64 31.57 7.70
N GLY A 365 8.62 32.27 8.85
CA GLY A 365 9.28 33.57 9.00
C GLY A 365 8.88 34.62 7.97
N GLN A 366 7.60 34.62 7.54
CA GLN A 366 7.02 35.47 6.48
C GLN A 366 7.54 35.22 5.05
N TYR A 367 8.36 34.17 4.87
CA TYR A 367 8.78 33.73 3.55
C TYR A 367 8.02 32.48 3.13
N ILE A 368 7.73 32.36 1.84
CA ILE A 368 7.08 31.19 1.26
C ILE A 368 8.14 30.18 0.82
N TYR A 369 7.93 28.94 1.17
CA TYR A 369 8.77 27.81 0.82
C TYR A 369 7.99 26.85 -0.07
N GLY A 370 8.64 26.35 -1.12
CA GLY A 370 8.12 25.30 -1.98
C GLY A 370 8.43 23.91 -1.44
N ASN A 371 7.52 22.97 -1.64
CA ASN A 371 7.72 21.56 -1.31
C ASN A 371 8.49 20.86 -2.43
N GLN A 372 9.80 20.68 -2.26
CA GLN A 372 10.67 20.04 -3.24
C GLN A 372 10.21 18.61 -3.58
N ASN A 373 9.71 17.85 -2.61
CA ASN A 373 9.22 16.50 -2.86
C ASN A 373 7.97 16.50 -3.75
N ALA A 374 7.08 17.48 -3.60
CA ALA A 374 5.94 17.63 -4.50
C ALA A 374 6.40 17.91 -5.94
N VAL A 375 7.39 18.78 -6.12
CA VAL A 375 7.96 19.07 -7.44
C VAL A 375 8.60 17.82 -8.06
N GLU A 376 9.43 17.11 -7.33
CA GLU A 376 10.18 15.97 -7.86
C GLU A 376 9.31 14.73 -8.11
N LEU A 377 8.33 14.48 -7.24
CA LEU A 377 7.50 13.28 -7.32
C LEU A 377 6.26 13.44 -8.20
N TYR A 378 5.75 14.66 -8.32
CA TYR A 378 4.50 14.92 -9.02
C TYR A 378 4.72 15.80 -10.26
N ALA A 379 5.31 16.98 -10.11
CA ALA A 379 5.47 17.91 -11.23
C ALA A 379 6.47 17.41 -12.30
N ARG A 380 7.61 16.84 -11.91
CA ARG A 380 8.60 16.27 -12.86
C ARG A 380 8.18 14.94 -13.48
N ARG A 381 7.15 14.30 -12.94
CA ARG A 381 6.53 13.08 -13.48
C ARG A 381 5.28 13.37 -14.28
N ALA A 382 5.21 14.57 -14.84
CA ALA A 382 4.25 14.86 -15.90
C ALA A 382 4.22 13.67 -16.86
N PRO A 383 3.03 13.24 -17.33
CA PRO A 383 2.93 12.17 -18.32
C PRO A 383 3.77 12.45 -19.58
N PHE A 384 4.39 13.60 -19.64
CA PHE A 384 5.20 14.08 -20.75
C PHE A 384 6.50 14.72 -20.25
N ALA A 385 7.58 13.94 -20.23
CA ALA A 385 8.91 14.53 -20.33
C ALA A 385 9.14 14.95 -21.78
N VAL A 386 8.53 16.06 -22.20
CA VAL A 386 8.77 16.61 -23.53
C VAL A 386 10.12 17.32 -23.52
N ARG A 387 11.11 16.73 -24.14
CA ARG A 387 12.44 17.29 -24.30
C ARG A 387 12.63 18.09 -25.60
N SER A 388 11.70 17.93 -26.55
CA SER A 388 11.73 18.60 -27.84
C SER A 388 10.32 18.73 -28.45
N LEU A 389 10.15 19.68 -29.39
CA LEU A 389 8.90 19.84 -30.14
C LEU A 389 8.50 18.57 -30.91
N ASP A 390 9.48 17.78 -31.35
CA ASP A 390 9.21 16.54 -32.09
C ASP A 390 8.71 15.42 -31.16
N GLU A 391 9.23 15.35 -29.93
CA GLU A 391 8.66 14.47 -28.89
C GLU A 391 7.24 14.88 -28.53
N LEU A 392 6.95 16.18 -28.42
CA LEU A 392 5.59 16.69 -28.19
C LEU A 392 4.65 16.27 -29.32
N ARG A 393 5.04 16.48 -30.58
CA ARG A 393 4.24 16.11 -31.73
C ARG A 393 3.98 14.60 -31.81
N SER A 394 4.97 13.77 -31.48
CA SER A 394 4.80 12.31 -31.44
C SER A 394 3.95 11.83 -30.24
N ALA A 395 3.94 12.58 -29.14
CA ALA A 395 3.11 12.27 -27.98
C ALA A 395 1.64 12.72 -28.12
N ILE A 396 1.32 13.66 -29.01
CA ILE A 396 -0.04 14.19 -29.22
C ILE A 396 -1.12 13.11 -29.44
N PRO A 397 -0.91 12.04 -30.22
CA PRO A 397 -1.91 10.98 -30.36
C PRO A 397 -2.21 10.24 -29.05
N GLN A 398 -1.19 9.95 -28.26
CA GLN A 398 -1.35 9.33 -26.93
C GLN A 398 -2.02 10.28 -25.95
N LEU A 399 -1.68 11.56 -26.02
CA LEU A 399 -2.32 12.63 -25.28
C LEU A 399 -3.81 12.71 -25.59
N ARG A 400 -4.20 12.72 -26.84
CA ARG A 400 -5.60 12.73 -27.27
C ARG A 400 -6.38 11.53 -26.75
N GLN A 401 -5.75 10.37 -26.64
CA GLN A 401 -6.38 9.16 -26.11
C GLN A 401 -6.53 9.22 -24.59
N GLN A 402 -5.52 9.66 -23.86
CA GLN A 402 -5.56 9.83 -22.40
C GLN A 402 -6.49 10.96 -21.95
N PHE A 403 -6.60 12.02 -22.74
CA PHE A 403 -7.45 13.18 -22.48
C PHE A 403 -8.69 13.20 -23.41
N ALA A 404 -9.26 12.03 -23.71
CA ALA A 404 -10.50 11.95 -24.50
C ALA A 404 -11.64 12.81 -23.89
N TRP A 405 -11.66 12.97 -22.56
CA TRP A 405 -12.56 13.86 -21.84
C TRP A 405 -12.30 15.36 -22.10
N ALA A 406 -11.07 15.74 -22.45
CA ALA A 406 -10.70 17.11 -22.78
C ALA A 406 -11.14 17.53 -24.18
N GLN A 407 -11.69 16.60 -24.98
CA GLN A 407 -12.23 16.92 -26.31
C GLN A 407 -13.46 17.85 -26.23
N GLU A 408 -14.09 17.95 -25.07
CA GLU A 408 -15.20 18.87 -24.81
C GLU A 408 -14.76 20.26 -24.38
N LEU A 409 -13.49 20.45 -24.02
CA LEU A 409 -12.94 21.78 -23.75
C LEU A 409 -12.67 22.51 -25.07
N PRO A 410 -12.98 23.84 -25.19
CA PRO A 410 -12.62 24.61 -26.36
C PRO A 410 -11.10 24.65 -26.50
N ILE A 411 -10.57 23.78 -27.37
CA ILE A 411 -9.14 23.49 -27.54
C ILE A 411 -8.45 24.59 -28.35
N ALA A 412 -8.65 25.84 -28.00
CA ALA A 412 -7.93 26.94 -28.63
C ALA A 412 -6.41 26.80 -28.43
N TRP A 413 -5.97 26.47 -27.24
CA TRP A 413 -4.54 26.36 -26.90
C TRP A 413 -3.85 25.11 -27.47
N LEU A 414 -4.57 24.00 -27.74
CA LEU A 414 -4.00 22.84 -28.43
C LEU A 414 -3.82 23.09 -29.96
N ARG A 415 -4.61 24.00 -30.55
CA ARG A 415 -4.40 24.43 -31.91
C ARG A 415 -3.19 25.33 -32.05
N ASP A 416 -2.92 26.15 -31.02
CA ASP A 416 -1.77 27.05 -30.99
C ASP A 416 -0.44 26.32 -30.80
N LEU A 417 -0.47 25.06 -30.32
CA LEU A 417 0.69 24.16 -30.26
C LEU A 417 0.98 23.44 -31.60
N ASP A 418 0.04 23.43 -32.56
CA ASP A 418 0.22 22.88 -33.90
C ASP A 418 0.82 23.91 -34.89
N HIS A 419 1.05 25.16 -34.47
CA HIS A 419 1.70 26.23 -35.21
C HIS A 419 2.98 26.68 -34.50
#